data_1d5fdecc7cbd7c6388474c503d2cf2a3
#
_entry.id   1d5fdecc7cbd7c6388474c503d2cf2a3
#
_cell.length_a   1.000
_cell.length_b   1.000
_cell.length_c   1.000
_cell.angle_alpha   90.00
_cell.angle_beta   90.00
_cell.angle_gamma   90.00
#
_symmetry.space_group_name_H-M   'P 1'
#
loop_
_entity.id
_entity.type
_entity.pdbx_description
1 polymer ?
#
loop_
_entity_poly.entity_id
_entity_poly.type
_entity_poly.pdbx_seq_one_letter_code
_entity_poly.pdbx_strand_id
1 'polypeptide(L)'
;MLGLDLDSLNRDILRTPLYHTGGRLKSCAGVLTSTLQAAVGDQVAIMPKDGPPVLAEVIGFQDTFSQLVPYDPVDDLRPDMPVIRKGRGLTVPVGDALLGRVIDGLGRPIDGKGPIVGCVPVSVNRPPPPAMSRTRIDTPFVTGIRAIDGMLTCGRGQRIGIFAGSGVGKSTLLGEITKGCESDVNVIALIGERGREVKPFLDDCLGEEGLSRSVVVVATCEQTPLMRVRATQFAIAIADHFRGGGQNVLLMIDSLTRLAMARRELGLLQGEPPSSRGYTPSVFQELANAIERLGNSDVGGITALLTVLVDGGDLDEPVSDAVRSFVDGHIVLDRKIAERGFYPAIDVARSISRVATDVIDPAHKLAARKFREILDTYDQVKDLRRIGMYQRGMNEKTDKAVELMDEMEKFLKQDVGERSAFAETRKRLIELTSRW
;
A
#
# COMPACT_ATOMS: atom_id res chain seq x y z
N MET A 1 -4.13 -27.69 43.02
CA MET A 1 -5.33 -28.00 42.20
C MET A 1 -5.27 -27.07 41.00
N LEU A 2 -5.00 -27.60 39.82
CA LEU A 2 -5.14 -26.86 38.58
C LEU A 2 -6.64 -26.57 38.37
N GLY A 3 -7.07 -25.32 38.56
CA GLY A 3 -8.43 -24.89 38.31
C GLY A 3 -8.71 -24.96 36.79
N LEU A 4 -9.22 -26.06 36.33
CA LEU A 4 -9.78 -26.18 34.96
C LEU A 4 -11.02 -25.30 34.91
N ASP A 5 -11.00 -24.27 34.07
CA ASP A 5 -12.18 -23.49 33.72
C ASP A 5 -13.11 -24.35 32.83
N LEU A 6 -14.02 -25.05 33.49
CA LEU A 6 -14.99 -25.95 32.84
C LEU A 6 -15.92 -25.20 31.87
N ASP A 7 -16.20 -23.92 32.11
CA ASP A 7 -17.05 -23.11 31.21
C ASP A 7 -16.31 -22.71 29.92
N SER A 8 -15.00 -22.45 30.00
CA SER A 8 -14.15 -22.26 28.83
C SER A 8 -14.05 -23.56 28.02
N LEU A 9 -13.77 -24.66 28.70
CA LEU A 9 -13.65 -25.99 28.06
C LEU A 9 -14.97 -26.41 27.37
N ASN A 10 -16.09 -26.15 28.01
CA ASN A 10 -17.41 -26.50 27.46
C ASN A 10 -17.76 -25.63 26.25
N ARG A 11 -17.37 -24.33 26.27
CA ARG A 11 -17.50 -23.45 25.09
C ARG A 11 -16.63 -23.90 23.93
N ASP A 12 -15.43 -24.36 24.20
CA ASP A 12 -14.50 -24.83 23.17
C ASP A 12 -14.95 -26.18 22.58
N ILE A 13 -15.48 -27.09 23.41
CA ILE A 13 -16.08 -28.36 22.96
C ILE A 13 -17.31 -28.10 22.08
N LEU A 14 -18.21 -27.18 22.47
CA LEU A 14 -19.39 -26.82 21.69
C LEU A 14 -19.08 -26.10 20.38
N ARG A 15 -17.93 -25.45 20.29
CA ARG A 15 -17.43 -24.77 19.07
C ARG A 15 -16.60 -25.69 18.17
N THR A 16 -16.09 -26.79 18.70
CA THR A 16 -15.30 -27.74 17.92
C THR A 16 -16.22 -28.60 17.05
N PRO A 17 -16.13 -28.55 15.74
CA PRO A 17 -16.96 -29.36 14.87
C PRO A 17 -16.64 -30.85 15.10
N LEU A 18 -17.66 -31.63 15.44
CA LEU A 18 -17.54 -33.07 15.69
C LEU A 18 -17.19 -33.88 14.44
N TYR A 19 -17.27 -33.29 13.27
CA TYR A 19 -16.88 -33.89 12.00
C TYR A 19 -16.28 -32.83 11.06
N HIS A 20 -15.31 -33.22 10.26
CA HIS A 20 -14.77 -32.40 9.19
C HIS A 20 -15.51 -32.75 7.90
N THR A 21 -16.05 -31.72 7.22
CA THR A 21 -16.55 -31.90 5.86
C THR A 21 -15.36 -32.19 4.96
N GLY A 22 -15.34 -33.37 4.38
CA GLY A 22 -14.26 -33.83 3.52
C GLY A 22 -14.71 -34.02 2.07
N GLY A 23 -13.77 -33.90 1.16
CA GLY A 23 -13.92 -34.17 -0.26
C GLY A 23 -12.64 -34.80 -0.81
N ARG A 24 -12.56 -34.92 -2.13
CA ARG A 24 -11.38 -35.42 -2.84
C ARG A 24 -11.00 -34.50 -3.97
N LEU A 25 -9.70 -34.33 -4.18
CA LEU A 25 -9.16 -33.61 -5.32
C LEU A 25 -9.49 -34.38 -6.60
N LYS A 26 -9.98 -33.69 -7.66
CA LYS A 26 -10.38 -34.32 -8.92
C LYS A 26 -9.50 -33.94 -10.07
N SER A 27 -9.10 -32.69 -10.19
CA SER A 27 -8.28 -32.19 -11.28
C SER A 27 -7.23 -31.20 -10.76
N CYS A 28 -6.08 -31.18 -11.43
CA CYS A 28 -4.95 -30.28 -11.13
C CYS A 28 -4.56 -29.47 -12.39
N ALA A 29 -5.43 -29.33 -13.37
CA ALA A 29 -5.15 -28.59 -14.60
C ALA A 29 -5.57 -27.12 -14.45
N GLY A 30 -4.61 -26.24 -14.20
CA GLY A 30 -4.84 -24.79 -14.01
C GLY A 30 -5.45 -24.46 -12.64
N VAL A 31 -6.76 -24.67 -12.48
CA VAL A 31 -7.46 -24.54 -11.19
C VAL A 31 -7.68 -25.95 -10.61
N LEU A 32 -7.42 -26.11 -9.31
CA LEU A 32 -7.71 -27.37 -8.64
C LEU A 32 -9.22 -27.51 -8.46
N THR A 33 -9.76 -28.71 -8.71
CA THR A 33 -11.19 -28.99 -8.46
C THR A 33 -11.34 -30.08 -7.41
N SER A 34 -12.36 -29.95 -6.55
CA SER A 34 -12.63 -30.89 -5.47
C SER A 34 -14.11 -31.18 -5.31
N THR A 35 -14.44 -32.41 -4.88
CA THR A 35 -15.81 -32.80 -4.50
C THR A 35 -16.25 -32.21 -3.16
N LEU A 36 -15.38 -31.51 -2.46
CA LEU A 36 -15.71 -30.84 -1.21
C LEU A 36 -16.81 -29.80 -1.44
N GLN A 37 -17.89 -29.86 -0.66
CA GLN A 37 -18.88 -28.79 -0.62
C GLN A 37 -18.47 -27.77 0.45
N ALA A 38 -18.04 -26.59 0.02
CA ALA A 38 -17.58 -25.50 0.88
C ALA A 38 -17.94 -24.16 0.23
N ALA A 39 -18.04 -23.09 1.02
CA ALA A 39 -18.36 -21.77 0.51
C ALA A 39 -17.13 -21.09 -0.10
N VAL A 40 -17.35 -20.15 -1.02
CA VAL A 40 -16.27 -19.27 -1.54
C VAL A 40 -15.62 -18.52 -0.37
N GLY A 41 -14.30 -18.51 -0.31
CA GLY A 41 -13.51 -17.96 0.77
C GLY A 41 -13.24 -18.91 1.95
N ASP A 42 -13.78 -20.13 1.92
CA ASP A 42 -13.43 -21.13 2.92
C ASP A 42 -12.00 -21.63 2.74
N GLN A 43 -11.29 -21.75 3.85
CA GLN A 43 -9.97 -22.40 3.88
C GLN A 43 -10.09 -23.91 3.88
N VAL A 44 -9.28 -24.57 3.09
CA VAL A 44 -9.19 -26.01 2.99
C VAL A 44 -7.74 -26.49 3.11
N ALA A 45 -7.57 -27.72 3.55
CA ALA A 45 -6.28 -28.41 3.52
C ALA A 45 -6.39 -29.61 2.59
N ILE A 46 -5.53 -29.67 1.59
CA ILE A 46 -5.29 -30.85 0.76
C ILE A 46 -4.26 -31.70 1.51
N MET A 47 -4.55 -32.97 1.70
CA MET A 47 -3.74 -33.90 2.51
C MET A 47 -2.92 -34.81 1.59
N PRO A 48 -1.65 -34.48 1.32
CA PRO A 48 -0.76 -35.41 0.62
C PRO A 48 -0.55 -36.69 1.45
N LYS A 49 -0.21 -37.81 0.81
CA LYS A 49 0.11 -39.05 1.50
C LYS A 49 1.37 -38.88 2.34
N ASP A 50 2.34 -38.17 1.78
CA ASP A 50 3.63 -37.88 2.39
C ASP A 50 3.83 -36.36 2.38
N GLY A 51 4.17 -35.75 3.53
CA GLY A 51 4.41 -34.32 3.66
C GLY A 51 3.34 -33.54 4.43
N PRO A 52 3.53 -32.21 4.58
CA PRO A 52 2.60 -31.34 5.29
C PRO A 52 1.31 -31.07 4.50
N PRO A 53 0.21 -30.74 5.17
CA PRO A 53 -1.01 -30.30 4.50
C PRO A 53 -0.78 -29.07 3.64
N VAL A 54 -1.34 -29.08 2.41
CA VAL A 54 -1.32 -27.93 1.52
C VAL A 54 -2.55 -27.08 1.78
N LEU A 55 -2.34 -25.85 2.24
CA LEU A 55 -3.42 -24.89 2.46
C LEU A 55 -3.86 -24.28 1.13
N ALA A 56 -5.18 -24.24 0.91
CA ALA A 56 -5.80 -23.66 -0.25
C ALA A 56 -7.09 -22.92 0.13
N GLU A 57 -7.63 -22.17 -0.81
CA GLU A 57 -8.89 -21.45 -0.64
C GLU A 57 -9.85 -21.80 -1.75
N VAL A 58 -11.14 -21.88 -1.41
CA VAL A 58 -12.23 -22.02 -2.37
C VAL A 58 -12.49 -20.68 -3.04
N ILE A 59 -12.21 -20.59 -4.34
CA ILE A 59 -12.38 -19.36 -5.12
C ILE A 59 -13.65 -19.32 -5.96
N GLY A 60 -14.30 -20.46 -6.17
CA GLY A 60 -15.49 -20.58 -7.02
C GLY A 60 -15.99 -22.00 -7.13
N PHE A 61 -16.91 -22.20 -8.06
CA PHE A 61 -17.47 -23.49 -8.38
C PHE A 61 -17.50 -23.71 -9.88
N GLN A 62 -17.32 -24.95 -10.27
CA GLN A 62 -17.56 -25.41 -11.63
C GLN A 62 -18.45 -26.65 -11.57
N ASP A 63 -19.65 -26.56 -12.08
CA ASP A 63 -20.72 -27.56 -11.90
C ASP A 63 -20.94 -27.87 -10.40
N THR A 64 -20.61 -29.07 -9.97
CA THR A 64 -20.74 -29.54 -8.58
C THR A 64 -19.43 -29.55 -7.81
N PHE A 65 -18.33 -29.08 -8.44
CA PHE A 65 -17.00 -29.10 -7.85
C PHE A 65 -16.59 -27.73 -7.35
N SER A 66 -15.98 -27.68 -6.16
CA SER A 66 -15.31 -26.48 -5.65
C SER A 66 -13.99 -26.26 -6.39
N GLN A 67 -13.76 -25.04 -6.84
CA GLN A 67 -12.49 -24.58 -7.40
C GLN A 67 -11.59 -24.09 -6.27
N LEU A 68 -10.35 -24.61 -6.23
CA LEU A 68 -9.38 -24.32 -5.18
C LEU A 68 -8.12 -23.69 -5.76
N VAL A 69 -7.56 -22.73 -5.04
CA VAL A 69 -6.22 -22.17 -5.32
C VAL A 69 -5.36 -22.31 -4.08
N PRO A 70 -4.19 -22.93 -4.17
CA PRO A 70 -3.28 -23.04 -3.03
C PRO A 70 -2.65 -21.67 -2.72
N TYR A 71 -2.34 -21.44 -1.42
CA TYR A 71 -1.65 -20.22 -0.99
C TYR A 71 -0.17 -20.23 -1.36
N ASP A 72 0.48 -21.39 -1.23
CA ASP A 72 1.89 -21.57 -1.58
C ASP A 72 2.01 -22.33 -2.90
N PRO A 73 3.12 -22.18 -3.66
CA PRO A 73 3.40 -23.04 -4.81
C PRO A 73 3.44 -24.50 -4.38
N VAL A 74 2.87 -25.39 -5.17
CA VAL A 74 2.76 -26.81 -4.82
C VAL A 74 3.18 -27.68 -5.99
N ASP A 75 4.09 -28.58 -5.70
CA ASP A 75 4.44 -29.71 -6.55
C ASP A 75 3.75 -30.98 -5.99
N ASP A 76 3.62 -32.05 -6.76
CA ASP A 76 3.12 -33.36 -6.32
C ASP A 76 1.64 -33.48 -5.88
N LEU A 77 0.76 -32.61 -6.36
CA LEU A 77 -0.68 -32.85 -6.19
C LEU A 77 -1.17 -33.97 -7.11
N ARG A 78 -1.97 -34.89 -6.56
CA ARG A 78 -2.51 -36.04 -7.30
C ARG A 78 -4.03 -36.14 -7.15
N PRO A 79 -4.75 -36.67 -8.14
CA PRO A 79 -6.17 -36.98 -7.98
C PRO A 79 -6.46 -37.82 -6.74
N ASP A 80 -7.67 -37.70 -6.24
CA ASP A 80 -8.21 -38.42 -5.08
C ASP A 80 -7.52 -38.14 -3.72
N MET A 81 -6.59 -37.17 -3.63
CA MET A 81 -6.11 -36.69 -2.34
C MET A 81 -7.27 -36.17 -1.49
N PRO A 82 -7.30 -36.46 -0.17
CA PRO A 82 -8.32 -35.90 0.71
C PRO A 82 -8.23 -34.39 0.81
N VAL A 83 -9.38 -33.72 0.74
CA VAL A 83 -9.53 -32.28 0.95
C VAL A 83 -10.43 -32.05 2.14
N ILE A 84 -9.94 -31.34 3.16
CA ILE A 84 -10.64 -31.13 4.42
C ILE A 84 -10.88 -29.64 4.62
N ARG A 85 -12.10 -29.26 4.98
CA ARG A 85 -12.41 -27.87 5.34
C ARG A 85 -11.79 -27.50 6.67
N LYS A 86 -11.05 -26.39 6.73
CA LYS A 86 -10.39 -25.87 7.94
C LYS A 86 -11.23 -24.83 8.69
N GLY A 87 -11.96 -23.99 7.98
CA GLY A 87 -12.75 -22.93 8.60
C GLY A 87 -13.44 -22.01 7.60
N ARG A 88 -14.25 -21.10 8.12
CA ARG A 88 -14.91 -20.06 7.34
C ARG A 88 -14.07 -18.80 7.33
N GLY A 89 -13.72 -18.36 6.12
CA GLY A 89 -13.03 -17.10 5.91
C GLY A 89 -11.60 -17.08 6.46
N LEU A 90 -10.85 -16.11 6.01
CA LEU A 90 -9.49 -15.89 6.44
C LEU A 90 -9.45 -14.98 7.66
N THR A 91 -8.68 -15.35 8.68
CA THR A 91 -8.40 -14.50 9.85
C THR A 91 -6.95 -14.10 9.88
N VAL A 92 -6.66 -12.90 10.34
CA VAL A 92 -5.32 -12.38 10.57
C VAL A 92 -5.07 -12.22 12.07
N PRO A 93 -3.90 -12.63 12.58
CA PRO A 93 -3.51 -12.30 13.95
C PRO A 93 -3.25 -10.79 14.04
N VAL A 94 -3.81 -10.12 15.05
CA VAL A 94 -3.62 -8.70 15.30
C VAL A 94 -3.28 -8.44 16.76
N GLY A 95 -2.49 -7.40 17.02
CA GLY A 95 -2.06 -6.99 18.35
C GLY A 95 -0.66 -6.38 18.34
N ASP A 96 -0.27 -5.77 19.46
CA ASP A 96 1.02 -5.09 19.62
C ASP A 96 2.23 -6.04 19.44
N ALA A 97 2.03 -7.34 19.64
CA ALA A 97 3.07 -8.35 19.40
C ALA A 97 3.51 -8.45 17.92
N LEU A 98 2.78 -7.82 16.99
CA LEU A 98 3.18 -7.70 15.59
C LEU A 98 4.20 -6.58 15.34
N LEU A 99 4.37 -5.62 16.26
CA LEU A 99 5.33 -4.54 16.09
C LEU A 99 6.76 -5.08 16.04
N GLY A 100 7.54 -4.61 15.10
CA GLY A 100 8.90 -5.09 14.85
C GLY A 100 8.98 -6.44 14.13
N ARG A 101 7.85 -6.98 13.63
CA ARG A 101 7.78 -8.30 12.99
C ARG A 101 7.59 -8.20 11.49
N VAL A 102 8.11 -9.21 10.80
CA VAL A 102 7.91 -9.41 9.36
C VAL A 102 7.16 -10.72 9.17
N ILE A 103 6.00 -10.64 8.51
CA ILE A 103 5.08 -11.77 8.31
C ILE A 103 4.74 -11.94 6.83
N ASP A 104 4.27 -13.12 6.46
CA ASP A 104 3.70 -13.36 5.13
C ASP A 104 2.20 -13.04 5.05
N GLY A 105 1.59 -13.29 3.88
CA GLY A 105 0.16 -13.06 3.65
C GLY A 105 -0.79 -14.00 4.39
N LEU A 106 -0.30 -14.92 5.21
CA LEU A 106 -1.06 -15.78 6.12
C LEU A 106 -0.75 -15.47 7.60
N GLY A 107 0.05 -14.43 7.88
CA GLY A 107 0.46 -14.05 9.23
C GLY A 107 1.57 -14.94 9.83
N ARG A 108 2.23 -15.78 9.01
CA ARG A 108 3.36 -16.60 9.45
C ARG A 108 4.61 -15.71 9.55
N PRO A 109 5.36 -15.74 10.68
CA PRO A 109 6.59 -14.97 10.80
C PRO A 109 7.67 -15.50 9.85
N ILE A 110 8.34 -14.58 9.13
CA ILE A 110 9.42 -14.88 8.20
C ILE A 110 10.74 -14.18 8.59
N ASP A 111 10.77 -13.54 9.75
CA ASP A 111 11.88 -12.75 10.29
C ASP A 111 12.88 -13.57 11.13
N GLY A 112 12.66 -14.88 11.30
CA GLY A 112 13.49 -15.75 12.13
C GLY A 112 13.38 -15.51 13.64
N LYS A 113 12.48 -14.61 14.10
CA LYS A 113 12.32 -14.28 15.53
C LYS A 113 11.36 -15.23 16.29
N GLY A 114 10.98 -16.36 15.68
CA GLY A 114 10.07 -17.34 16.28
C GLY A 114 8.58 -16.95 16.23
N PRO A 115 7.70 -17.78 16.82
CA PRO A 115 6.26 -17.59 16.75
C PRO A 115 5.80 -16.29 17.43
N ILE A 116 4.72 -15.69 16.91
CA ILE A 116 4.11 -14.49 17.47
C ILE A 116 3.01 -14.92 18.45
N VAL A 117 3.15 -14.53 19.71
CA VAL A 117 2.23 -14.89 20.79
C VAL A 117 1.52 -13.62 21.29
N GLY A 118 0.26 -13.77 21.75
CA GLY A 118 -0.51 -12.64 22.31
C GLY A 118 -1.36 -11.89 21.30
N CYS A 119 -1.42 -12.36 20.04
CA CYS A 119 -2.34 -11.82 19.04
C CYS A 119 -3.73 -12.45 19.14
N VAL A 120 -4.75 -11.67 18.73
CA VAL A 120 -6.12 -12.15 18.58
C VAL A 120 -6.47 -12.30 17.10
N PRO A 121 -7.18 -13.36 16.69
CA PRO A 121 -7.59 -13.51 15.29
C PRO A 121 -8.77 -12.58 14.97
N VAL A 122 -8.65 -11.80 13.90
CA VAL A 122 -9.75 -10.98 13.37
C VAL A 122 -10.04 -11.36 11.91
N SER A 123 -11.29 -11.22 11.47
CA SER A 123 -11.64 -11.46 10.08
C SER A 123 -10.94 -10.46 9.15
N VAL A 124 -10.40 -10.95 8.06
CA VAL A 124 -9.82 -10.12 6.99
C VAL A 124 -10.91 -9.35 6.25
N ASN A 125 -12.08 -9.97 6.07
CA ASN A 125 -13.22 -9.37 5.39
C ASN A 125 -14.01 -8.48 6.36
N ARG A 126 -13.61 -7.21 6.49
CA ARG A 126 -14.33 -6.18 7.22
C ARG A 126 -14.88 -5.14 6.24
N PRO A 127 -16.10 -4.62 6.48
CA PRO A 127 -16.59 -3.52 5.68
C PRO A 127 -15.76 -2.24 5.92
N PRO A 128 -15.74 -1.31 4.97
CA PRO A 128 -15.17 0.01 5.19
C PRO A 128 -15.93 0.73 6.34
N PRO A 129 -15.30 1.74 6.99
CA PRO A 129 -16.01 2.59 7.94
C PRO A 129 -17.27 3.18 7.29
N PRO A 130 -18.40 3.23 8.03
CA PRO A 130 -19.62 3.88 7.52
C PRO A 130 -19.34 5.32 7.08
N ALA A 131 -19.97 5.78 6.00
CA ALA A 131 -19.73 7.10 5.45
C ALA A 131 -19.92 8.23 6.49
N MET A 132 -20.90 8.09 7.38
CA MET A 132 -21.20 9.09 8.40
C MET A 132 -20.29 9.06 9.62
N SER A 133 -19.47 8.01 9.81
CA SER A 133 -18.46 7.92 10.88
C SER A 133 -17.08 8.41 10.44
N ARG A 134 -16.92 8.79 9.18
CA ARG A 134 -15.66 9.34 8.66
C ARG A 134 -15.49 10.79 9.12
N THR A 135 -14.41 11.07 9.83
CA THR A 135 -14.07 12.44 10.22
C THR A 135 -13.38 13.19 9.07
N ARG A 136 -13.50 14.52 9.08
CA ARG A 136 -12.85 15.38 8.09
C ARG A 136 -11.32 15.32 8.26
N ILE A 137 -10.62 15.47 7.15
CA ILE A 137 -9.16 15.63 7.12
C ILE A 137 -8.86 17.12 7.31
N ASP A 138 -8.39 17.51 8.49
CA ASP A 138 -8.13 18.90 8.89
C ASP A 138 -6.76 19.12 9.54
N THR A 139 -6.01 18.05 9.74
CA THR A 139 -4.70 18.09 10.37
C THR A 139 -3.62 17.63 9.39
N PRO A 140 -2.50 18.37 9.22
CA PRO A 140 -1.43 17.95 8.33
C PRO A 140 -0.78 16.65 8.81
N PHE A 141 -0.44 15.79 7.86
CA PHE A 141 0.41 14.62 8.04
C PHE A 141 1.83 14.99 7.60
N VAL A 142 2.70 15.16 8.58
CA VAL A 142 4.09 15.56 8.34
C VAL A 142 4.89 14.37 7.83
N THR A 143 5.56 14.53 6.70
CA THR A 143 6.38 13.49 6.07
C THR A 143 7.88 13.70 6.30
N GLY A 144 8.30 14.92 6.67
CA GLY A 144 9.69 15.33 6.76
C GLY A 144 10.34 15.63 5.40
N ILE A 145 9.59 15.51 4.30
CA ILE A 145 10.05 15.79 2.94
C ILE A 145 9.55 17.18 2.49
N ARG A 146 10.47 18.12 2.28
CA ARG A 146 10.13 19.51 1.95
C ARG A 146 9.21 19.66 0.73
N ALA A 147 9.47 18.90 -0.32
CA ALA A 147 8.65 18.93 -1.53
C ALA A 147 7.22 18.49 -1.27
N ILE A 148 6.99 17.53 -0.35
CA ILE A 148 5.65 17.08 0.04
C ILE A 148 5.04 18.07 1.03
N ASP A 149 5.70 18.30 2.16
CA ASP A 149 5.18 19.10 3.25
C ASP A 149 4.93 20.55 2.84
N GLY A 150 5.76 21.11 1.95
CA GLY A 150 5.63 22.47 1.45
C GLY A 150 4.65 22.64 0.29
N MET A 151 4.64 21.71 -0.67
CA MET A 151 3.94 21.89 -1.94
C MET A 151 2.73 20.99 -2.14
N LEU A 152 2.73 19.82 -1.49
CA LEU A 152 1.76 18.74 -1.65
C LEU A 152 1.23 18.28 -0.30
N THR A 153 1.16 19.21 0.68
CA THR A 153 0.88 18.88 2.07
C THR A 153 -0.23 17.85 2.20
N CYS A 154 0.12 16.74 2.82
CA CYS A 154 -0.78 15.63 3.06
C CYS A 154 -1.57 15.85 4.35
N GLY A 155 -2.75 15.26 4.46
CA GLY A 155 -3.55 15.29 5.68
C GLY A 155 -3.56 13.93 6.38
N ARG A 156 -3.76 13.92 7.71
CA ARG A 156 -3.97 12.69 8.48
C ARG A 156 -5.25 12.00 8.03
N GLY A 157 -5.13 10.71 7.64
CA GLY A 157 -6.23 9.95 7.06
C GLY A 157 -6.38 10.11 5.55
N GLN A 158 -5.50 10.83 4.87
CA GLN A 158 -5.52 10.96 3.42
C GLN A 158 -5.00 9.70 2.72
N ARG A 159 -5.62 9.36 1.59
CA ARG A 159 -5.18 8.30 0.68
C ARG A 159 -4.41 8.94 -0.48
N ILE A 160 -3.12 8.62 -0.60
CA ILE A 160 -2.20 9.25 -1.54
C ILE A 160 -1.61 8.20 -2.46
N GLY A 161 -1.78 8.39 -3.77
CA GLY A 161 -1.13 7.55 -4.78
C GLY A 161 0.30 8.04 -5.06
N ILE A 162 1.29 7.15 -5.06
CA ILE A 162 2.66 7.45 -5.50
C ILE A 162 2.90 6.75 -6.83
N PHE A 163 2.94 7.54 -7.89
CA PHE A 163 3.08 7.05 -9.26
C PHE A 163 4.55 7.12 -9.67
N ALA A 164 5.15 5.99 -9.96
CA ALA A 164 6.59 5.88 -10.18
C ALA A 164 6.94 4.87 -11.25
N GLY A 165 7.88 5.20 -12.12
CA GLY A 165 8.58 4.22 -12.95
C GLY A 165 9.64 3.44 -12.15
N SER A 166 10.33 2.53 -12.81
CA SER A 166 11.45 1.80 -12.19
C SER A 166 12.68 2.71 -12.02
N GLY A 167 13.36 2.62 -10.87
CA GLY A 167 14.66 3.26 -10.64
C GLY A 167 14.62 4.77 -10.34
N VAL A 168 13.47 5.33 -9.98
CA VAL A 168 13.30 6.77 -9.69
C VAL A 168 13.47 7.13 -8.21
N GLY A 169 13.92 6.20 -7.36
CA GLY A 169 14.10 6.43 -5.92
C GLY A 169 12.84 6.22 -5.08
N LYS A 170 11.84 5.48 -5.59
CA LYS A 170 10.58 5.18 -4.89
C LYS A 170 10.82 4.59 -3.49
N SER A 171 11.56 3.50 -3.38
CA SER A 171 11.78 2.79 -2.11
C SER A 171 12.52 3.65 -1.09
N THR A 172 13.49 4.47 -1.54
CA THR A 172 14.18 5.44 -0.69
C THR A 172 13.22 6.49 -0.15
N LEU A 173 12.37 7.08 -1.01
CA LEU A 173 11.36 8.05 -0.58
C LEU A 173 10.39 7.46 0.44
N LEU A 174 9.91 6.24 0.20
CA LEU A 174 9.01 5.53 1.12
C LEU A 174 9.68 5.29 2.48
N GLY A 175 10.95 4.87 2.49
CA GLY A 175 11.73 4.69 3.71
C GLY A 175 11.90 5.99 4.49
N GLU A 176 12.27 7.09 3.82
CA GLU A 176 12.42 8.39 4.45
C GLU A 176 11.10 8.91 5.05
N ILE A 177 9.97 8.76 4.34
CA ILE A 177 8.64 9.11 4.87
C ILE A 177 8.34 8.27 6.11
N THR A 178 8.56 6.95 6.06
CA THR A 178 8.29 6.04 7.19
C THR A 178 9.09 6.39 8.44
N LYS A 179 10.34 6.79 8.28
CA LYS A 179 11.20 7.25 9.38
C LYS A 179 10.80 8.63 9.91
N GLY A 180 10.40 9.52 8.99
CA GLY A 180 10.15 10.94 9.28
C GLY A 180 8.74 11.28 9.73
N CYS A 181 7.76 10.40 9.47
CA CYS A 181 6.36 10.71 9.73
C CYS A 181 5.94 10.61 11.19
N GLU A 182 4.91 11.39 11.52
CA GLU A 182 4.27 11.40 12.83
C GLU A 182 3.08 10.40 12.87
N SER A 183 3.38 9.11 12.73
CA SER A 183 2.41 8.02 12.93
C SER A 183 2.72 7.26 14.21
N ASP A 184 1.68 6.72 14.86
CA ASP A 184 1.84 5.86 16.04
C ASP A 184 2.35 4.47 15.62
N VAL A 185 1.80 3.95 14.53
CA VAL A 185 2.14 2.63 13.97
C VAL A 185 2.27 2.72 12.45
N ASN A 186 3.23 2.00 11.89
CA ASN A 186 3.34 1.80 10.45
C ASN A 186 2.95 0.37 10.09
N VAL A 187 2.17 0.21 9.04
CA VAL A 187 1.89 -1.09 8.41
C VAL A 187 2.38 -1.03 6.97
N ILE A 188 3.29 -1.91 6.62
CA ILE A 188 3.96 -1.89 5.32
C ILE A 188 3.68 -3.22 4.61
N ALA A 189 3.06 -3.14 3.44
CA ALA A 189 2.77 -4.28 2.59
C ALA A 189 3.68 -4.26 1.35
N LEU A 190 4.62 -5.19 1.29
CA LEU A 190 5.50 -5.40 0.13
C LEU A 190 4.88 -6.49 -0.76
N ILE A 191 4.17 -6.06 -1.82
CA ILE A 191 3.35 -6.94 -2.65
C ILE A 191 3.96 -7.10 -4.03
N GLY A 192 4.37 -8.32 -4.37
CA GLY A 192 4.94 -8.66 -5.66
C GLY A 192 6.33 -8.07 -5.92
N GLU A 193 6.99 -7.57 -4.88
CA GLU A 193 8.38 -7.13 -4.97
C GLU A 193 9.32 -8.32 -5.04
N ARG A 194 10.54 -8.11 -5.55
CA ARG A 194 11.53 -9.18 -5.67
C ARG A 194 12.07 -9.57 -4.30
N GLY A 195 12.19 -10.86 -4.01
CA GLY A 195 12.70 -11.36 -2.72
C GLY A 195 14.02 -10.70 -2.29
N ARG A 196 14.94 -10.44 -3.25
CA ARG A 196 16.22 -9.78 -2.99
C ARG A 196 16.10 -8.30 -2.55
N GLU A 197 14.96 -7.64 -2.77
CA GLU A 197 14.73 -6.23 -2.43
C GLU A 197 14.11 -6.06 -1.04
N VAL A 198 13.56 -7.13 -0.47
CA VAL A 198 12.90 -7.08 0.85
C VAL A 198 13.89 -6.78 1.97
N LYS A 199 14.98 -7.55 2.07
CA LYS A 199 15.96 -7.36 3.14
C LYS A 199 16.66 -6.00 3.09
N PRO A 200 17.15 -5.52 1.94
CA PRO A 200 17.67 -4.15 1.82
C PRO A 200 16.65 -3.07 2.21
N PHE A 201 15.37 -3.24 1.88
CA PHE A 201 14.33 -2.29 2.32
C PHE A 201 14.21 -2.27 3.85
N LEU A 202 14.24 -3.42 4.52
CA LEU A 202 14.18 -3.49 5.98
C LEU A 202 15.44 -2.91 6.64
N ASP A 203 16.61 -3.24 6.14
CA ASP A 203 17.89 -2.88 6.75
C ASP A 203 18.26 -1.41 6.44
N ASP A 204 18.17 -0.99 5.18
CA ASP A 204 18.66 0.32 4.72
C ASP A 204 17.56 1.40 4.76
N CYS A 205 16.34 1.05 4.31
CA CYS A 205 15.26 2.03 4.23
C CYS A 205 14.51 2.21 5.56
N LEU A 206 14.21 1.14 6.31
CA LEU A 206 13.52 1.23 7.61
C LEU A 206 14.51 1.36 8.78
N GLY A 207 15.54 0.53 8.80
CA GLY A 207 16.43 0.40 9.95
C GLY A 207 15.73 -0.13 11.20
N GLU A 208 16.46 -0.25 12.30
CA GLU A 208 15.91 -0.79 13.56
C GLU A 208 14.81 0.11 14.15
N GLU A 209 15.02 1.43 14.16
CA GLU A 209 14.05 2.39 14.69
C GLU A 209 12.72 2.35 13.91
N GLY A 210 12.79 2.42 12.58
CA GLY A 210 11.60 2.36 11.73
C GLY A 210 10.87 1.02 11.84
N LEU A 211 11.62 -0.09 11.90
CA LEU A 211 11.04 -1.43 12.04
C LEU A 211 10.35 -1.61 13.40
N SER A 212 10.90 -1.09 14.50
CA SER A 212 10.36 -1.29 15.85
C SER A 212 8.90 -0.84 15.99
N ARG A 213 8.48 0.18 15.26
CA ARG A 213 7.10 0.70 15.21
C ARG A 213 6.33 0.27 13.97
N SER A 214 6.83 -0.73 13.25
CA SER A 214 6.24 -1.19 12.00
C SER A 214 5.83 -2.65 12.07
N VAL A 215 4.76 -2.98 11.34
CA VAL A 215 4.40 -4.36 10.96
C VAL A 215 4.64 -4.49 9.46
N VAL A 216 5.46 -5.44 9.04
CA VAL A 216 5.76 -5.64 7.63
C VAL A 216 5.12 -6.93 7.13
N VAL A 217 4.26 -6.82 6.11
CA VAL A 217 3.61 -7.94 5.44
C VAL A 217 4.25 -8.13 4.06
N VAL A 218 4.78 -9.30 3.80
CA VAL A 218 5.54 -9.57 2.58
C VAL A 218 4.87 -10.66 1.74
N ALA A 219 4.67 -10.37 0.46
CA ALA A 219 4.33 -11.38 -0.54
C ALA A 219 5.12 -11.07 -1.82
N THR A 220 6.20 -11.82 -2.04
CA THR A 220 7.11 -11.60 -3.18
C THR A 220 6.51 -12.03 -4.52
N CYS A 221 7.18 -11.68 -5.62
CA CYS A 221 6.71 -12.03 -6.97
C CYS A 221 6.74 -13.55 -7.25
N GLU A 222 7.50 -14.32 -6.47
CA GLU A 222 7.57 -15.79 -6.59
C GLU A 222 6.37 -16.50 -5.94
N GLN A 223 5.64 -15.82 -5.07
CA GLN A 223 4.45 -16.37 -4.41
C GLN A 223 3.22 -16.36 -5.30
N THR A 224 2.23 -17.19 -4.95
CA THR A 224 1.01 -17.33 -5.74
C THR A 224 0.22 -16.01 -5.84
N PRO A 225 -0.62 -15.83 -6.88
CA PRO A 225 -1.51 -14.68 -6.98
C PRO A 225 -2.42 -14.53 -5.76
N LEU A 226 -2.91 -15.65 -5.23
CA LEU A 226 -3.76 -15.65 -4.04
C LEU A 226 -3.03 -15.10 -2.82
N MET A 227 -1.78 -15.52 -2.59
CA MET A 227 -0.95 -15.02 -1.49
C MET A 227 -0.73 -13.51 -1.57
N ARG A 228 -0.45 -12.97 -2.79
CA ARG A 228 -0.27 -11.53 -3.01
C ARG A 228 -1.54 -10.71 -2.71
N VAL A 229 -2.71 -11.21 -3.12
CA VAL A 229 -4.00 -10.58 -2.78
C VAL A 229 -4.25 -10.63 -1.27
N ARG A 230 -4.03 -11.78 -0.64
CA ARG A 230 -4.26 -11.96 0.80
C ARG A 230 -3.32 -11.12 1.66
N ALA A 231 -2.05 -11.01 1.28
CA ALA A 231 -1.08 -10.14 1.96
C ALA A 231 -1.54 -8.68 2.01
N THR A 232 -2.10 -8.16 0.91
CA THR A 232 -2.67 -6.81 0.89
C THR A 232 -3.85 -6.68 1.86
N GLN A 233 -4.76 -7.64 1.83
CA GLN A 233 -5.94 -7.65 2.71
C GLN A 233 -5.56 -7.82 4.18
N PHE A 234 -4.49 -8.59 4.49
CA PHE A 234 -3.91 -8.73 5.83
C PHE A 234 -3.37 -7.39 6.34
N ALA A 235 -2.56 -6.72 5.54
CA ALA A 235 -2.01 -5.42 5.91
C ALA A 235 -3.13 -4.41 6.23
N ILE A 236 -4.18 -4.36 5.40
CA ILE A 236 -5.34 -3.50 5.64
C ILE A 236 -6.05 -3.90 6.94
N ALA A 237 -6.25 -5.19 7.21
CA ALA A 237 -6.93 -5.63 8.43
C ALA A 237 -6.11 -5.36 9.70
N ILE A 238 -4.77 -5.42 9.63
CA ILE A 238 -3.87 -5.03 10.71
C ILE A 238 -3.98 -3.51 10.94
N ALA A 239 -3.94 -2.70 9.88
CA ALA A 239 -4.11 -1.26 9.99
C ALA A 239 -5.49 -0.88 10.56
N ASP A 240 -6.57 -1.57 10.15
CA ASP A 240 -7.91 -1.43 10.69
C ASP A 240 -7.99 -1.73 12.21
N HIS A 241 -7.21 -2.69 12.68
CA HIS A 241 -7.15 -3.02 14.10
C HIS A 241 -6.56 -1.87 14.92
N PHE A 242 -5.41 -1.36 14.50
CA PHE A 242 -4.74 -0.24 15.18
C PHE A 242 -5.57 1.05 15.11
N ARG A 243 -6.18 1.34 13.94
CA ARG A 243 -7.14 2.45 13.83
C ARG A 243 -8.30 2.32 14.81
N GLY A 244 -8.87 1.11 14.94
CA GLY A 244 -9.95 0.80 15.90
C GLY A 244 -9.51 0.99 17.37
N GLY A 245 -8.22 0.92 17.66
CA GLY A 245 -7.60 1.29 18.95
C GLY A 245 -7.36 2.79 19.14
N GLY A 246 -7.77 3.65 18.21
CA GLY A 246 -7.61 5.10 18.32
C GLY A 246 -6.27 5.63 17.80
N GLN A 247 -5.47 4.80 17.15
CA GLN A 247 -4.13 5.17 16.68
C GLN A 247 -4.16 5.80 15.29
N ASN A 248 -3.18 6.66 15.01
CA ASN A 248 -2.86 7.20 13.69
C ASN A 248 -1.91 6.24 12.99
N VAL A 249 -2.41 5.52 12.03
CA VAL A 249 -1.67 4.49 11.30
C VAL A 249 -1.18 5.05 9.96
N LEU A 250 0.10 4.84 9.65
CA LEU A 250 0.58 4.92 8.27
C LEU A 250 0.48 3.54 7.63
N LEU A 251 -0.37 3.40 6.62
CA LEU A 251 -0.39 2.20 5.78
C LEU A 251 0.33 2.47 4.47
N MET A 252 1.31 1.63 4.15
CA MET A 252 2.03 1.67 2.89
C MET A 252 1.81 0.38 2.12
N ILE A 253 1.39 0.48 0.85
CA ILE A 253 1.21 -0.69 -0.04
C ILE A 253 2.11 -0.50 -1.26
N ASP A 254 3.12 -1.32 -1.39
CA ASP A 254 4.04 -1.37 -2.51
C ASP A 254 3.97 -2.74 -3.19
N SER A 255 3.20 -2.91 -4.29
CA SER A 255 2.43 -1.91 -5.02
C SER A 255 0.99 -2.38 -5.36
N LEU A 256 0.09 -1.43 -5.56
CA LEU A 256 -1.27 -1.70 -6.05
C LEU A 256 -1.25 -2.29 -7.47
N THR A 257 -0.29 -1.96 -8.31
CA THR A 257 -0.12 -2.57 -9.63
C THR A 257 0.10 -4.07 -9.53
N ARG A 258 0.89 -4.52 -8.55
CA ARG A 258 1.12 -5.96 -8.32
C ARG A 258 -0.11 -6.66 -7.73
N LEU A 259 -0.87 -5.97 -6.88
CA LEU A 259 -2.19 -6.44 -6.45
C LEU A 259 -3.14 -6.62 -7.64
N ALA A 260 -3.22 -5.61 -8.52
CA ALA A 260 -4.04 -5.66 -9.72
C ALA A 260 -3.66 -6.82 -10.65
N MET A 261 -2.36 -7.04 -10.87
CA MET A 261 -1.87 -8.19 -11.65
C MET A 261 -2.26 -9.52 -11.01
N ALA A 262 -2.09 -9.67 -9.70
CA ALA A 262 -2.47 -10.88 -8.98
C ALA A 262 -3.98 -11.15 -9.04
N ARG A 263 -4.79 -10.10 -8.88
CA ARG A 263 -6.26 -10.24 -8.99
C ARG A 263 -6.70 -10.56 -10.42
N ARG A 264 -6.03 -9.99 -11.43
CA ARG A 264 -6.25 -10.36 -12.84
C ARG A 264 -6.01 -11.85 -13.08
N GLU A 265 -4.88 -12.37 -12.59
CA GLU A 265 -4.56 -13.80 -12.72
C GLU A 265 -5.65 -14.67 -12.08
N LEU A 266 -6.13 -14.31 -10.87
CA LEU A 266 -7.23 -15.03 -10.21
C LEU A 266 -8.55 -14.90 -10.98
N GLY A 267 -8.88 -13.71 -11.51
CA GLY A 267 -10.08 -13.50 -12.31
C GLY A 267 -10.09 -14.36 -13.58
N LEU A 268 -8.97 -14.42 -14.29
CA LEU A 268 -8.81 -15.29 -15.46
C LEU A 268 -8.95 -16.78 -15.10
N LEU A 269 -8.38 -17.22 -13.95
CA LEU A 269 -8.56 -18.57 -13.46
C LEU A 269 -10.01 -18.89 -13.11
N GLN A 270 -10.78 -17.88 -12.66
CA GLN A 270 -12.22 -18.00 -12.40
C GLN A 270 -13.10 -17.93 -13.67
N GLY A 271 -12.48 -17.72 -14.84
CA GLY A 271 -13.19 -17.58 -16.11
C GLY A 271 -13.80 -16.21 -16.38
N GLU A 272 -13.36 -15.15 -15.64
CA GLU A 272 -13.79 -13.79 -15.94
C GLU A 272 -13.26 -13.36 -17.31
N PRO A 273 -14.11 -12.76 -18.17
CA PRO A 273 -13.64 -12.23 -19.45
C PRO A 273 -12.70 -11.03 -19.24
N PRO A 274 -11.57 -10.98 -19.95
CA PRO A 274 -10.70 -9.81 -19.89
C PRO A 274 -11.35 -8.60 -20.57
N SER A 275 -11.13 -7.41 -20.00
CA SER A 275 -11.55 -6.12 -20.53
C SER A 275 -10.33 -5.28 -20.98
N SER A 276 -10.31 -3.98 -20.74
CA SER A 276 -9.25 -3.07 -21.16
C SER A 276 -7.85 -3.54 -20.73
N ARG A 277 -6.93 -3.61 -21.67
CA ARG A 277 -5.54 -4.09 -21.49
C ARG A 277 -5.42 -5.46 -20.79
N GLY A 278 -6.45 -6.31 -20.92
CA GLY A 278 -6.46 -7.66 -20.36
C GLY A 278 -6.77 -7.73 -18.84
N TYR A 279 -7.16 -6.65 -18.21
CA TYR A 279 -7.64 -6.67 -16.83
C TYR A 279 -9.07 -7.19 -16.76
N THR A 280 -9.40 -7.93 -15.70
CA THR A 280 -10.75 -8.41 -15.43
C THR A 280 -11.52 -7.39 -14.59
N PRO A 281 -12.88 -7.34 -14.66
CA PRO A 281 -13.69 -6.42 -13.88
C PRO A 281 -13.42 -6.48 -12.38
N SER A 282 -13.17 -7.66 -11.84
CA SER A 282 -12.85 -7.88 -10.43
C SER A 282 -11.59 -7.15 -9.94
N VAL A 283 -10.67 -6.78 -10.84
CA VAL A 283 -9.46 -6.00 -10.49
C VAL A 283 -9.84 -4.62 -9.96
N PHE A 284 -10.70 -3.93 -10.68
CA PHE A 284 -11.11 -2.57 -10.29
C PHE A 284 -11.94 -2.57 -9.02
N GLN A 285 -12.77 -3.61 -8.83
CA GLN A 285 -13.52 -3.79 -7.59
C GLN A 285 -12.59 -4.06 -6.39
N GLU A 286 -11.55 -4.88 -6.56
CA GLU A 286 -10.56 -5.15 -5.51
C GLU A 286 -9.81 -3.87 -5.11
N LEU A 287 -9.36 -3.07 -6.11
CA LEU A 287 -8.69 -1.79 -5.86
C LEU A 287 -9.59 -0.80 -5.12
N ALA A 288 -10.86 -0.67 -5.54
CA ALA A 288 -11.83 0.19 -4.88
C ALA A 288 -12.07 -0.26 -3.43
N ASN A 289 -12.32 -1.55 -3.21
CA ASN A 289 -12.56 -2.12 -1.89
C ASN A 289 -11.35 -1.94 -0.96
N ALA A 290 -10.13 -2.13 -1.46
CA ALA A 290 -8.89 -1.94 -0.70
C ALA A 290 -8.74 -0.47 -0.27
N ILE A 291 -8.94 0.48 -1.19
CA ILE A 291 -8.75 1.91 -0.94
C ILE A 291 -9.86 2.49 -0.07
N GLU A 292 -11.12 2.06 -0.26
CA GLU A 292 -12.26 2.58 0.53
C GLU A 292 -12.25 2.13 2.01
N ARG A 293 -11.51 1.10 2.37
CA ARG A 293 -11.31 0.70 3.78
C ARG A 293 -10.41 1.66 4.55
N LEU A 294 -9.63 2.48 3.85
CA LEU A 294 -8.65 3.40 4.41
C LEU A 294 -9.27 4.74 4.79
N GLY A 295 -8.50 5.59 5.43
CA GLY A 295 -8.93 6.92 5.87
C GLY A 295 -9.35 6.98 7.34
N ASN A 296 -9.93 8.12 7.72
CA ASN A 296 -10.34 8.39 9.07
C ASN A 296 -11.64 7.67 9.46
N SER A 297 -11.77 7.40 10.75
CA SER A 297 -12.99 7.02 11.44
C SER A 297 -13.22 7.96 12.64
N ASP A 298 -14.26 7.72 13.40
CA ASP A 298 -14.58 8.43 14.65
C ASP A 298 -13.58 8.15 15.79
N VAL A 299 -12.74 7.12 15.66
CA VAL A 299 -11.80 6.69 16.73
C VAL A 299 -10.36 6.99 16.36
N GLY A 300 -9.93 6.67 15.14
CA GLY A 300 -8.56 6.83 14.67
C GLY A 300 -8.48 6.96 13.15
N GLY A 301 -7.26 7.04 12.60
CA GLY A 301 -7.06 7.28 11.18
C GLY A 301 -6.04 6.35 10.52
N ILE A 302 -6.25 6.06 9.23
CA ILE A 302 -5.25 5.41 8.37
C ILE A 302 -4.87 6.39 7.27
N THR A 303 -3.68 6.96 7.36
CA THR A 303 -3.05 7.67 6.24
C THR A 303 -2.40 6.64 5.34
N ALA A 304 -2.69 6.69 4.04
CA ALA A 304 -2.24 5.65 3.13
C ALA A 304 -1.33 6.18 2.03
N LEU A 305 -0.18 5.53 1.83
CA LEU A 305 0.72 5.72 0.70
C LEU A 305 0.62 4.48 -0.20
N LEU A 306 0.04 4.68 -1.37
CA LEU A 306 -0.33 3.62 -2.30
C LEU A 306 0.50 3.74 -3.57
N THR A 307 1.47 2.86 -3.76
CA THR A 307 2.33 2.97 -4.94
C THR A 307 1.69 2.33 -6.16
N VAL A 308 1.89 2.98 -7.28
CA VAL A 308 1.46 2.52 -8.62
C VAL A 308 2.68 2.56 -9.54
N LEU A 309 2.99 1.42 -10.14
CA LEU A 309 4.05 1.33 -11.12
C LEU A 309 3.52 1.81 -12.47
N VAL A 310 4.20 2.78 -13.05
CA VAL A 310 3.79 3.44 -14.31
C VAL A 310 4.88 3.22 -15.35
N ASP A 311 4.61 2.37 -16.32
CA ASP A 311 5.54 2.11 -17.39
C ASP A 311 5.60 3.31 -18.37
N GLY A 312 6.82 3.81 -18.63
CA GLY A 312 7.02 4.95 -19.52
C GLY A 312 6.42 6.28 -19.06
N GLY A 313 5.89 6.37 -17.81
CA GLY A 313 5.23 7.58 -17.29
C GLY A 313 3.78 7.75 -17.79
N ASP A 314 3.16 6.70 -18.33
CA ASP A 314 1.77 6.68 -18.81
C ASP A 314 0.78 6.61 -17.63
N LEU A 315 0.28 7.76 -17.20
CA LEU A 315 -0.73 7.86 -16.14
C LEU A 315 -2.14 7.44 -16.60
N ASP A 316 -2.35 7.22 -17.89
CA ASP A 316 -3.65 6.86 -18.49
C ASP A 316 -3.79 5.32 -18.66
N GLU A 317 -2.84 4.58 -18.11
CA GLU A 317 -2.97 3.12 -17.98
C GLU A 317 -4.14 2.78 -17.05
N PRO A 318 -4.97 1.75 -17.34
CA PRO A 318 -6.23 1.49 -16.63
C PRO A 318 -6.12 1.41 -15.10
N VAL A 319 -5.05 0.79 -14.57
CA VAL A 319 -4.84 0.71 -13.11
C VAL A 319 -4.48 2.07 -12.55
N SER A 320 -3.61 2.83 -13.25
CA SER A 320 -3.20 4.17 -12.85
C SER A 320 -4.37 5.13 -12.82
N ASP A 321 -5.19 5.13 -13.85
CA ASP A 321 -6.39 5.97 -13.95
C ASP A 321 -7.43 5.61 -12.89
N ALA A 322 -7.70 4.32 -12.69
CA ALA A 322 -8.61 3.85 -11.66
C ALA A 322 -8.14 4.27 -10.26
N VAL A 323 -6.87 4.05 -9.92
CA VAL A 323 -6.33 4.46 -8.61
C VAL A 323 -6.42 5.98 -8.43
N ARG A 324 -6.07 6.78 -9.46
CA ARG A 324 -6.21 8.25 -9.41
C ARG A 324 -7.64 8.71 -9.09
N SER A 325 -8.64 7.95 -9.53
CA SER A 325 -10.05 8.29 -9.25
C SER A 325 -10.46 8.00 -7.80
N PHE A 326 -9.82 7.01 -7.14
CA PHE A 326 -10.16 6.58 -5.79
C PHE A 326 -9.37 7.30 -4.68
N VAL A 327 -8.20 7.90 -5.01
CA VAL A 327 -7.34 8.53 -4.02
C VAL A 327 -7.63 10.03 -3.86
N ASP A 328 -7.23 10.59 -2.71
CA ASP A 328 -7.42 12.01 -2.37
C ASP A 328 -6.26 12.90 -2.84
N GLY A 329 -5.32 12.37 -3.57
CA GLY A 329 -4.18 13.06 -4.15
C GLY A 329 -3.15 12.09 -4.70
N HIS A 330 -2.21 12.60 -5.47
CA HIS A 330 -1.14 11.78 -6.03
C HIS A 330 0.18 12.54 -6.13
N ILE A 331 1.26 11.80 -6.00
CA ILE A 331 2.65 12.25 -6.16
C ILE A 331 3.24 11.49 -7.34
N VAL A 332 3.77 12.21 -8.31
CA VAL A 332 4.43 11.65 -9.49
C VAL A 332 5.93 11.74 -9.31
N LEU A 333 6.61 10.60 -9.39
CA LEU A 333 8.07 10.53 -9.47
C LEU A 333 8.49 10.47 -10.93
N ASP A 334 9.25 11.48 -11.37
CA ASP A 334 9.62 11.62 -12.77
C ASP A 334 11.05 11.10 -13.01
N ARG A 335 11.20 10.30 -14.08
CA ARG A 335 12.47 9.69 -14.45
C ARG A 335 13.49 10.72 -14.92
N LYS A 336 13.06 11.78 -15.63
CA LYS A 336 13.96 12.81 -16.13
C LYS A 336 14.54 13.66 -14.99
N ILE A 337 13.78 13.83 -13.90
CA ILE A 337 14.25 14.48 -12.68
C ILE A 337 15.31 13.60 -12.00
N ALA A 338 15.05 12.29 -11.88
CA ALA A 338 15.97 11.32 -11.29
C ALA A 338 17.29 11.21 -12.09
N GLU A 339 17.21 11.18 -13.43
CA GLU A 339 18.37 11.11 -14.33
C GLU A 339 19.31 12.34 -14.22
N ARG A 340 18.80 13.48 -13.74
CA ARG A 340 19.58 14.68 -13.41
C ARG A 340 20.26 14.60 -12.03
N GLY A 341 20.11 13.50 -11.30
CA GLY A 341 20.58 13.38 -9.91
C GLY A 341 19.83 14.27 -8.92
N PHE A 342 18.58 14.63 -9.25
CA PHE A 342 17.73 15.45 -8.41
C PHE A 342 16.77 14.57 -7.59
N TYR A 343 16.94 14.57 -6.26
CA TYR A 343 16.14 13.77 -5.35
C TYR A 343 15.59 14.60 -4.19
N PRO A 344 14.36 14.28 -3.70
CA PRO A 344 13.43 13.29 -4.28
C PRO A 344 12.98 13.71 -5.69
N ALA A 345 12.80 12.74 -6.59
CA ALA A 345 12.46 12.99 -7.98
C ALA A 345 10.97 13.32 -8.18
N ILE A 346 10.42 14.17 -7.32
CA ILE A 346 9.00 14.56 -7.31
C ILE A 346 8.75 15.63 -8.36
N ASP A 347 7.85 15.35 -9.29
CA ASP A 347 7.30 16.33 -10.20
C ASP A 347 6.14 17.08 -9.51
N VAL A 348 6.44 18.25 -8.94
CA VAL A 348 5.47 19.08 -8.21
C VAL A 348 4.35 19.60 -9.11
N ALA A 349 4.63 19.81 -10.41
CA ALA A 349 3.64 20.32 -11.36
C ALA A 349 2.57 19.26 -11.70
N ARG A 350 2.98 18.00 -11.82
CA ARG A 350 2.09 16.86 -12.12
C ARG A 350 1.50 16.20 -10.88
N SER A 351 1.84 16.70 -9.68
CA SER A 351 1.39 16.16 -8.40
C SER A 351 0.34 17.05 -7.75
N ILE A 352 -0.59 16.44 -7.03
CA ILE A 352 -1.67 17.16 -6.35
C ILE A 352 -2.05 16.50 -5.02
N SER A 353 -2.28 17.31 -3.98
CA SER A 353 -3.02 16.91 -2.79
C SER A 353 -4.35 17.66 -2.76
N ARG A 354 -5.47 16.94 -2.85
CA ARG A 354 -6.82 17.55 -2.87
C ARG A 354 -7.22 18.17 -1.54
N VAL A 355 -6.60 17.70 -0.44
CA VAL A 355 -6.87 18.19 0.92
C VAL A 355 -5.86 19.22 1.40
N ALA A 356 -4.81 19.52 0.62
CA ALA A 356 -3.77 20.46 1.03
C ALA A 356 -4.35 21.80 1.52
N THR A 357 -5.37 22.33 0.81
CA THR A 357 -6.01 23.58 1.19
C THR A 357 -6.80 23.53 2.50
N ASP A 358 -7.13 22.36 3.00
CA ASP A 358 -7.90 22.19 4.23
C ASP A 358 -7.00 22.04 5.46
N VAL A 359 -5.75 21.63 5.23
CA VAL A 359 -4.78 21.31 6.31
C VAL A 359 -3.66 22.35 6.48
N ILE A 360 -3.60 23.38 5.61
CA ILE A 360 -2.60 24.46 5.71
C ILE A 360 -3.25 25.82 5.91
N ASP A 361 -2.50 26.73 6.53
CA ASP A 361 -2.95 28.11 6.76
C ASP A 361 -2.90 28.99 5.48
N PRO A 362 -3.57 30.18 5.48
CA PRO A 362 -3.64 31.04 4.29
C PRO A 362 -2.28 31.51 3.77
N ALA A 363 -1.28 31.73 4.64
CA ALA A 363 0.04 32.17 4.23
C ALA A 363 0.80 31.07 3.50
N HIS A 364 0.74 29.83 4.00
CA HIS A 364 1.29 28.67 3.33
C HIS A 364 0.62 28.41 1.96
N LYS A 365 -0.72 28.52 1.93
CA LYS A 365 -1.52 28.39 0.71
C LYS A 365 -1.10 29.39 -0.38
N LEU A 366 -0.90 30.66 0.00
CA LEU A 366 -0.44 31.70 -0.90
C LEU A 366 1.00 31.39 -1.40
N ALA A 367 1.89 30.98 -0.52
CA ALA A 367 3.26 30.65 -0.85
C ALA A 367 3.35 29.46 -1.82
N ALA A 368 2.62 28.39 -1.57
CA ALA A 368 2.58 27.22 -2.45
C ALA A 368 2.01 27.57 -3.86
N ARG A 369 1.01 28.45 -3.93
CA ARG A 369 0.49 28.96 -5.21
C ARG A 369 1.53 29.76 -5.97
N LYS A 370 2.20 30.73 -5.31
CA LYS A 370 3.26 31.52 -5.92
C LYS A 370 4.41 30.64 -6.42
N PHE A 371 4.81 29.64 -5.63
CA PHE A 371 5.85 28.70 -6.04
C PHE A 371 5.49 27.98 -7.35
N ARG A 372 4.25 27.50 -7.48
CA ARG A 372 3.77 26.88 -8.73
C ARG A 372 3.76 27.88 -9.90
N GLU A 373 3.38 29.13 -9.66
CA GLU A 373 3.38 30.19 -10.67
C GLU A 373 4.81 30.48 -11.17
N ILE A 374 5.81 30.50 -10.27
CA ILE A 374 7.22 30.67 -10.63
C ILE A 374 7.69 29.50 -11.49
N LEU A 375 7.38 28.24 -11.09
CA LEU A 375 7.72 27.06 -11.87
C LEU A 375 7.14 27.11 -13.28
N ASP A 376 5.86 27.42 -13.42
CA ASP A 376 5.17 27.54 -14.71
C ASP A 376 5.80 28.62 -15.59
N THR A 377 6.04 29.79 -15.00
CA THR A 377 6.72 30.91 -15.71
C THR A 377 8.11 30.52 -16.19
N TYR A 378 8.88 29.81 -15.37
CA TYR A 378 10.20 29.31 -15.75
C TYR A 378 10.13 28.27 -16.87
N ASP A 379 9.21 27.32 -16.78
CA ASP A 379 9.08 26.25 -17.78
C ASP A 379 8.72 26.80 -19.17
N GLN A 380 7.95 27.91 -19.25
CA GLN A 380 7.64 28.61 -20.51
C GLN A 380 8.89 29.18 -21.21
N VAL A 381 9.94 29.52 -20.47
CA VAL A 381 11.15 30.14 -21.04
C VAL A 381 12.39 29.24 -20.98
N LYS A 382 12.30 28.12 -20.35
CA LYS A 382 13.38 27.16 -20.19
C LYS A 382 14.04 26.74 -21.52
N ASP A 383 13.22 26.47 -22.53
CA ASP A 383 13.72 26.09 -23.85
C ASP A 383 14.33 27.29 -24.59
N LEU A 384 13.75 28.48 -24.48
CA LEU A 384 14.32 29.73 -25.03
C LEU A 384 15.69 30.04 -24.40
N ARG A 385 15.82 29.83 -23.09
CA ARG A 385 17.10 29.98 -22.39
C ARG A 385 18.12 28.95 -22.90
N ARG A 386 17.71 27.71 -23.09
CA ARG A 386 18.58 26.62 -23.56
C ARG A 386 19.16 26.84 -24.95
N ILE A 387 18.39 27.45 -25.85
CA ILE A 387 18.85 27.79 -27.21
C ILE A 387 19.45 29.21 -27.32
N GLY A 388 19.63 29.92 -26.18
CA GLY A 388 20.26 31.24 -26.14
C GLY A 388 19.37 32.41 -26.64
N MET A 389 18.08 32.18 -26.84
CA MET A 389 17.13 33.21 -27.31
C MET A 389 16.50 34.04 -26.17
N TYR A 390 16.69 33.63 -24.91
CA TYR A 390 16.24 34.40 -23.75
C TYR A 390 17.18 35.62 -23.53
N GLN A 391 16.58 36.81 -23.44
CA GLN A 391 17.28 38.06 -23.13
C GLN A 391 16.72 38.65 -21.83
N ARG A 392 17.62 38.93 -20.85
CA ARG A 392 17.23 39.60 -19.60
C ARG A 392 16.70 41.01 -19.89
N GLY A 393 15.62 41.41 -19.20
CA GLY A 393 14.99 42.68 -19.36
C GLY A 393 13.79 42.68 -20.32
N MET A 394 13.50 41.60 -21.02
CA MET A 394 12.33 41.50 -21.89
C MET A 394 11.00 41.39 -21.09
N ASN A 395 11.04 40.70 -19.95
CA ASN A 395 9.87 40.55 -19.09
C ASN A 395 10.32 40.36 -17.63
N GLU A 396 9.90 41.33 -16.78
CA GLU A 396 10.29 41.37 -15.36
C GLU A 396 9.88 40.10 -14.60
N LYS A 397 8.70 39.57 -14.89
CA LYS A 397 8.17 38.33 -14.27
C LYS A 397 9.04 37.12 -14.62
N THR A 398 9.43 37.01 -15.88
CA THR A 398 10.30 35.94 -16.38
C THR A 398 11.70 36.05 -15.76
N ASP A 399 12.25 37.26 -15.68
CA ASP A 399 13.57 37.49 -15.10
C ASP A 399 13.60 37.09 -13.64
N LYS A 400 12.57 37.43 -12.86
CA LYS A 400 12.41 36.99 -11.47
C LYS A 400 12.31 35.47 -11.34
N ALA A 401 11.53 34.82 -12.22
CA ALA A 401 11.40 33.36 -12.21
C ALA A 401 12.75 32.69 -12.45
N VAL A 402 13.54 33.18 -13.41
CA VAL A 402 14.89 32.67 -13.68
C VAL A 402 15.85 32.89 -12.51
N GLU A 403 15.78 34.04 -11.82
CA GLU A 403 16.61 34.35 -10.65
C GLU A 403 16.28 33.46 -9.44
N LEU A 404 15.02 33.14 -9.22
CA LEU A 404 14.59 32.34 -8.08
C LEU A 404 14.79 30.84 -8.28
N MET A 405 14.94 30.36 -9.51
CA MET A 405 14.91 28.93 -9.83
C MET A 405 15.96 28.11 -9.09
N ASP A 406 17.18 28.61 -8.94
CA ASP A 406 18.25 27.90 -8.23
C ASP A 406 17.94 27.70 -6.74
N GLU A 407 17.26 28.68 -6.10
CA GLU A 407 16.82 28.56 -4.70
C GLU A 407 15.63 27.64 -4.57
N MET A 408 14.73 27.64 -5.56
CA MET A 408 13.58 26.73 -5.62
C MET A 408 14.03 25.28 -5.79
N GLU A 409 15.00 25.03 -6.66
CA GLU A 409 15.59 23.69 -6.80
C GLU A 409 16.27 23.25 -5.48
N LYS A 410 17.00 24.13 -4.80
CA LYS A 410 17.59 23.84 -3.47
C LYS A 410 16.53 23.56 -2.39
N PHE A 411 15.36 24.21 -2.46
CA PHE A 411 14.25 23.94 -1.55
C PHE A 411 13.65 22.54 -1.77
N LEU A 412 13.45 22.15 -3.02
CA LEU A 412 12.88 20.86 -3.39
C LEU A 412 13.85 19.70 -3.21
N LYS A 413 15.16 19.93 -3.41
CA LYS A 413 16.19 18.91 -3.27
C LYS A 413 16.45 18.62 -1.79
N GLN A 414 16.49 17.34 -1.44
CA GLN A 414 16.74 16.88 -0.08
C GLN A 414 17.53 15.58 -0.11
N ASP A 415 18.62 15.52 0.64
CA ASP A 415 19.47 14.34 0.70
C ASP A 415 18.84 13.26 1.58
N VAL A 416 19.26 12.01 1.36
CA VAL A 416 18.83 10.87 2.17
C VAL A 416 19.26 11.09 3.63
N GLY A 417 18.33 10.87 4.55
CA GLY A 417 18.53 11.12 5.98
C GLY A 417 18.35 12.58 6.42
N GLU A 418 18.22 13.52 5.47
CA GLU A 418 17.88 14.91 5.80
C GLU A 418 16.38 15.01 6.13
N ARG A 419 16.05 15.48 7.32
CA ARG A 419 14.66 15.72 7.74
C ARG A 419 14.43 17.20 7.93
N SER A 420 13.27 17.68 7.48
CA SER A 420 12.87 19.08 7.66
C SER A 420 11.60 19.15 8.51
N ALA A 421 11.64 19.93 9.59
CA ALA A 421 10.46 20.18 10.40
C ALA A 421 9.41 20.95 9.56
N PHE A 422 8.13 20.63 9.75
CA PHE A 422 7.04 21.27 9.01
C PHE A 422 7.04 22.79 9.12
N ALA A 423 7.26 23.31 10.33
CA ALA A 423 7.31 24.76 10.58
C ALA A 423 8.48 25.44 9.83
N GLU A 424 9.64 24.78 9.76
CA GLU A 424 10.80 25.30 9.02
C GLU A 424 10.58 25.22 7.51
N THR A 425 10.04 24.14 7.00
CA THR A 425 9.65 23.99 5.59
C THR A 425 8.69 25.10 5.18
N ARG A 426 7.64 25.33 5.98
CA ARG A 426 6.66 26.39 5.76
C ARG A 426 7.33 27.78 5.76
N LYS A 427 8.17 28.08 6.75
CA LYS A 427 8.89 29.36 6.86
C LYS A 427 9.74 29.63 5.63
N ARG A 428 10.59 28.68 5.24
CA ARG A 428 11.45 28.79 4.05
C ARG A 428 10.67 28.97 2.75
N LEU A 429 9.52 28.27 2.60
CA LEU A 429 8.64 28.43 1.44
C LEU A 429 8.07 29.86 1.36
N ILE A 430 7.61 30.41 2.48
CA ILE A 430 7.06 31.79 2.54
C ILE A 430 8.17 32.82 2.24
N GLU A 431 9.34 32.68 2.84
CA GLU A 431 10.48 33.57 2.61
C GLU A 431 10.89 33.58 1.13
N LEU A 432 11.05 32.38 0.53
CA LEU A 432 11.41 32.25 -0.87
C LEU A 432 10.40 32.91 -1.81
N THR A 433 9.12 32.68 -1.58
CA THR A 433 8.05 33.21 -2.44
C THR A 433 7.64 34.64 -2.12
N SER A 434 8.13 35.25 -1.04
CA SER A 434 7.90 36.66 -0.75
C SER A 434 8.57 37.60 -1.74
N ARG A 435 9.61 37.12 -2.43
CA ARG A 435 10.37 37.84 -3.46
C ARG A 435 9.71 37.84 -4.83
N TRP A 436 8.63 37.07 -4.98
CA TRP A 436 7.74 37.01 -6.18
C TRP A 436 6.53 37.99 -6.07
#